data_b007c24abc3a38c3bfd0ff65ae4bbb2c
#
_entry.id   b007c24abc3a38c3bfd0ff65ae4bbb2c
#
_cell.length_a   1.000
_cell.length_b   1.000
_cell.length_c   1.000
_cell.angle_alpha   90.00
_cell.angle_beta   90.00
_cell.angle_gamma   90.00
#
_symmetry.space_group_name_H-M   'P 1'
#
loop_
_entity.id
_entity.type
_entity.pdbx_description
1 polymer ?
#
loop_
_entity_poly.entity_id
_entity_poly.type
_entity_poly.pdbx_seq_one_letter_code
_entity_poly.pdbx_strand_id
1 'polypeptide(L)'
;ALARRDADDLKESIQDFNQLKRSSGAEPDERLLLAINPTPADYEDFEALCASHAGPVLMLNGRLEDAAIGIGSVARERRKGFVALWRQAYWLQPLEGGALLRCFPDDWRLYRQDPDGYRQLEVLPERPDPDTTAALLAGEDPDSLGQQLSGVDRFLDGLRN
;
A
#
# COMPACT_ATOMS: atom_id res chain seq x y z
N ALA A 1 -17.52 -11.08 -8.40
CA ALA A 1 -18.44 -11.47 -9.48
C ALA A 1 -17.69 -12.02 -10.71
N LEU A 2 -16.68 -11.30 -11.24
CA LEU A 2 -15.92 -11.73 -12.43
C LEU A 2 -15.15 -13.03 -12.19
N ALA A 3 -14.43 -13.15 -11.06
CA ALA A 3 -13.64 -14.35 -10.75
C ALA A 3 -14.51 -15.62 -10.70
N ARG A 4 -15.74 -15.54 -10.18
CA ARG A 4 -16.66 -16.69 -10.18
C ARG A 4 -17.14 -17.09 -11.56
N ARG A 5 -17.17 -16.17 -12.51
CA ARG A 5 -17.59 -16.44 -13.88
C ARG A 5 -16.52 -17.16 -14.69
N ASP A 6 -15.25 -16.73 -14.47
CA ASP A 6 -14.14 -17.10 -15.35
C ASP A 6 -13.24 -18.22 -14.78
N ALA A 7 -13.49 -18.66 -13.53
CA ALA A 7 -12.75 -19.71 -12.83
C ALA A 7 -13.73 -20.72 -12.21
N ASP A 8 -14.28 -21.60 -13.04
CA ASP A 8 -15.31 -22.58 -12.64
C ASP A 8 -14.82 -23.54 -11.55
N ASP A 9 -13.58 -23.94 -11.61
CA ASP A 9 -12.89 -24.82 -10.64
C ASP A 9 -12.69 -24.17 -9.27
N LEU A 10 -12.71 -22.84 -9.20
CA LEU A 10 -12.55 -22.07 -7.95
C LEU A 10 -13.86 -21.54 -7.37
N LYS A 11 -15.00 -21.77 -8.03
CA LYS A 11 -16.30 -21.18 -7.63
C LYS A 11 -16.67 -21.43 -6.17
N GLU A 12 -16.45 -22.65 -5.69
CA GLU A 12 -16.78 -23.05 -4.33
C GLU A 12 -15.83 -22.43 -3.29
N SER A 13 -14.62 -22.09 -3.70
CA SER A 13 -13.60 -21.47 -2.85
C SER A 13 -13.73 -19.93 -2.78
N ILE A 14 -14.54 -19.32 -3.68
CA ILE A 14 -14.73 -17.86 -3.72
C ILE A 14 -15.95 -17.48 -2.89
N GLN A 15 -15.68 -16.77 -1.80
CA GLN A 15 -16.69 -16.28 -0.87
C GLN A 15 -16.57 -14.75 -0.71
N ASP A 16 -17.66 -14.07 -0.38
CA ASP A 16 -17.59 -12.70 0.12
C ASP A 16 -17.29 -12.68 1.63
N PHE A 17 -16.89 -11.53 2.17
CA PHE A 17 -16.53 -11.41 3.59
C PHE A 17 -17.67 -11.82 4.52
N ASN A 18 -18.93 -11.53 4.16
CA ASN A 18 -20.09 -11.91 4.97
C ASN A 18 -20.34 -13.42 4.94
N GLN A 19 -20.13 -14.08 3.80
CA GLN A 19 -20.24 -15.53 3.70
C GLN A 19 -19.15 -16.23 4.52
N LEU A 20 -17.90 -15.75 4.39
CA LEU A 20 -16.78 -16.31 5.10
C LEU A 20 -16.92 -16.16 6.62
N LYS A 21 -17.40 -15.00 7.08
CA LYS A 21 -17.69 -14.72 8.48
C LYS A 21 -18.76 -15.66 9.08
N ARG A 22 -19.75 -16.08 8.28
CA ARG A 22 -20.78 -17.02 8.70
C ARG A 22 -20.31 -18.48 8.67
N SER A 23 -19.37 -18.80 7.80
CA SER A 23 -18.83 -20.16 7.64
C SER A 23 -17.61 -20.42 8.50
N SER A 24 -17.07 -19.40 9.19
CA SER A 24 -15.95 -19.55 10.14
C SER A 24 -16.39 -20.49 11.26
N GLY A 25 -15.89 -21.73 11.19
CA GLY A 25 -16.17 -22.78 12.18
C GLY A 25 -15.39 -22.57 13.48
N ALA A 26 -15.57 -23.50 14.41
CA ALA A 26 -14.88 -23.47 15.70
C ALA A 26 -13.37 -23.81 15.60
N GLU A 27 -12.92 -24.33 14.47
CA GLU A 27 -11.51 -24.66 14.24
C GLU A 27 -10.81 -23.59 13.41
N PRO A 28 -9.56 -23.24 13.77
CA PRO A 28 -8.77 -22.27 13.02
C PRO A 28 -8.50 -22.78 11.59
N ASP A 29 -8.76 -21.95 10.59
CA ASP A 29 -8.41 -22.24 9.19
C ASP A 29 -6.95 -21.82 8.93
N GLU A 30 -6.09 -22.80 8.65
CA GLU A 30 -4.67 -22.62 8.38
C GLU A 30 -4.35 -22.50 6.87
N ARG A 31 -5.35 -22.60 6.00
CA ARG A 31 -5.15 -22.47 4.54
C ARG A 31 -4.76 -21.04 4.18
N LEU A 32 -4.21 -20.87 2.98
CA LEU A 32 -3.95 -19.54 2.43
C LEU A 32 -5.28 -18.81 2.18
N LEU A 33 -5.45 -17.68 2.82
CA LEU A 33 -6.52 -16.73 2.55
C LEU A 33 -6.05 -15.72 1.49
N LEU A 34 -6.72 -15.70 0.35
CA LEU A 34 -6.46 -14.71 -0.70
C LEU A 34 -7.60 -13.67 -0.73
N ALA A 35 -7.32 -12.46 -0.26
CA ALA A 35 -8.25 -11.34 -0.32
C ALA A 35 -8.01 -10.52 -1.59
N ILE A 36 -9.06 -10.39 -2.43
CA ILE A 36 -8.96 -9.69 -3.71
C ILE A 36 -9.73 -8.38 -3.64
N ASN A 37 -9.01 -7.28 -3.83
CA ASN A 37 -9.53 -5.92 -3.88
C ASN A 37 -10.40 -5.53 -2.66
N PRO A 38 -9.95 -5.77 -1.42
CA PRO A 38 -10.66 -5.25 -0.26
C PRO A 38 -10.67 -3.72 -0.33
N THR A 39 -11.86 -3.16 -0.08
CA THR A 39 -12.11 -1.72 -0.15
C THR A 39 -12.16 -1.09 1.26
N PRO A 40 -12.15 0.24 1.40
CA PRO A 40 -12.35 0.88 2.70
C PRO A 40 -13.63 0.47 3.43
N ALA A 41 -14.67 0.08 2.69
CA ALA A 41 -15.93 -0.40 3.28
C ALA A 41 -15.80 -1.79 3.92
N ASP A 42 -14.83 -2.58 3.48
CA ASP A 42 -14.58 -3.93 3.98
C ASP A 42 -13.62 -3.96 5.19
N TYR A 43 -13.11 -2.80 5.60
CA TYR A 43 -12.01 -2.70 6.57
C TYR A 43 -12.27 -3.51 7.85
N GLU A 44 -13.39 -3.27 8.53
CA GLU A 44 -13.69 -3.89 9.82
C GLU A 44 -13.97 -5.40 9.69
N ASP A 45 -14.65 -5.81 8.63
CA ASP A 45 -14.93 -7.22 8.37
C ASP A 45 -13.66 -7.98 8.00
N PHE A 46 -12.77 -7.36 7.25
CA PHE A 46 -11.50 -7.96 6.87
C PHE A 46 -10.50 -8.01 8.03
N GLU A 47 -10.44 -6.98 8.86
CA GLU A 47 -9.64 -6.99 10.10
C GLU A 47 -10.09 -8.11 11.05
N ALA A 48 -11.40 -8.24 11.27
CA ALA A 48 -11.95 -9.30 12.12
C ALA A 48 -11.67 -10.70 11.56
N LEU A 49 -11.77 -10.85 10.24
CA LEU A 49 -11.43 -12.11 9.57
C LEU A 49 -9.96 -12.47 9.74
N CYS A 50 -9.05 -11.53 9.51
CA CYS A 50 -7.62 -11.76 9.70
C CYS A 50 -7.25 -12.08 11.15
N ALA A 51 -7.94 -11.49 12.11
CA ALA A 51 -7.73 -11.77 13.54
C ALA A 51 -8.13 -13.20 13.95
N SER A 52 -9.09 -13.80 13.25
CA SER A 52 -9.56 -15.17 13.49
C SER A 52 -8.90 -16.22 12.61
N HIS A 53 -8.19 -15.82 11.56
CA HIS A 53 -7.54 -16.72 10.61
C HIS A 53 -6.14 -17.09 11.09
N ALA A 54 -5.84 -18.39 11.10
CA ALA A 54 -4.55 -18.90 11.61
C ALA A 54 -3.49 -19.06 10.50
N GLY A 55 -3.92 -19.14 9.25
CA GLY A 55 -3.04 -19.32 8.11
C GLY A 55 -2.49 -18.00 7.54
N PRO A 56 -1.65 -18.10 6.50
CA PRO A 56 -1.15 -16.92 5.81
C PRO A 56 -2.27 -16.17 5.07
N VAL A 57 -2.18 -14.85 5.04
CA VAL A 57 -3.11 -13.98 4.32
C VAL A 57 -2.36 -13.21 3.25
N LEU A 58 -2.83 -13.29 2.02
CA LEU A 58 -2.33 -12.51 0.88
C LEU A 58 -3.42 -11.55 0.41
N MET A 59 -3.09 -10.27 0.32
CA MET A 59 -3.99 -9.24 -0.19
C MET A 59 -3.54 -8.78 -1.57
N LEU A 60 -4.45 -8.85 -2.56
CA LEU A 60 -4.23 -8.36 -3.92
C LEU A 60 -5.06 -7.09 -4.16
N ASN A 61 -4.42 -6.04 -4.66
CA ASN A 61 -5.05 -4.77 -5.03
C ASN A 61 -5.93 -4.16 -3.92
N GLY A 62 -5.57 -4.37 -2.65
CA GLY A 62 -6.29 -3.79 -1.54
C GLY A 62 -6.12 -2.27 -1.47
N ARG A 63 -7.17 -1.58 -1.03
CA ARG A 63 -7.18 -0.12 -0.82
C ARG A 63 -7.56 0.24 0.62
N LEU A 64 -7.10 -0.55 1.57
CA LEU A 64 -7.38 -0.33 2.99
C LEU A 64 -6.73 0.95 3.52
N GLU A 65 -5.64 1.39 2.91
CA GLU A 65 -4.97 2.66 3.23
C GLU A 65 -5.93 3.84 3.07
N ASP A 66 -6.84 3.79 2.10
CA ASP A 66 -7.86 4.82 1.88
C ASP A 66 -8.82 4.94 3.08
N ALA A 67 -9.06 3.86 3.83
CA ALA A 67 -9.86 3.89 5.06
C ALA A 67 -9.14 4.59 6.23
N ALA A 68 -7.83 4.78 6.12
CA ALA A 68 -6.99 5.42 7.13
C ALA A 68 -6.66 6.88 6.77
N ILE A 69 -7.24 7.42 5.68
CA ILE A 69 -7.07 8.82 5.28
C ILE A 69 -7.86 9.75 6.21
N GLY A 70 -7.24 10.83 6.64
CA GLY A 70 -7.86 11.86 7.47
C GLY A 70 -7.05 12.20 8.71
N ILE A 71 -7.47 13.26 9.42
CA ILE A 71 -6.79 13.80 10.60
C ILE A 71 -7.43 13.31 11.92
N GLY A 72 -8.59 12.66 11.86
CA GLY A 72 -9.32 12.17 13.02
C GLY A 72 -8.62 11.05 13.79
N SER A 73 -9.07 10.78 15.02
CA SER A 73 -8.57 9.70 15.87
C SER A 73 -8.71 8.33 15.22
N VAL A 74 -9.86 8.06 14.60
CA VAL A 74 -10.14 6.79 13.89
C VAL A 74 -9.15 6.55 12.75
N ALA A 75 -8.89 7.54 11.91
CA ALA A 75 -7.92 7.42 10.82
C ALA A 75 -6.49 7.17 11.34
N ARG A 76 -6.12 7.83 12.45
CA ARG A 76 -4.82 7.61 13.11
C ARG A 76 -4.69 6.19 13.69
N GLU A 77 -5.74 5.70 14.29
CA GLU A 77 -5.81 4.36 14.87
C GLU A 77 -5.68 3.28 13.80
N ARG A 78 -6.41 3.43 12.68
CA ARG A 78 -6.30 2.54 11.52
C ARG A 78 -4.91 2.51 10.91
N ARG A 79 -4.25 3.68 10.77
CA ARG A 79 -2.86 3.77 10.25
C ARG A 79 -1.84 3.06 11.14
N LYS A 80 -2.01 3.11 12.44
CA LYS A 80 -1.11 2.48 13.42
C LYS A 80 -1.48 1.04 13.76
N GLY A 81 -2.70 0.64 13.45
CA GLY A 81 -3.25 -0.68 13.72
C GLY A 81 -3.11 -1.63 12.52
N PHE A 82 -4.24 -2.13 12.05
CA PHE A 82 -4.30 -3.21 11.06
C PHE A 82 -3.56 -2.89 9.75
N VAL A 83 -3.65 -1.65 9.25
CA VAL A 83 -2.94 -1.25 8.02
C VAL A 83 -1.42 -1.37 8.18
N ALA A 84 -0.88 -1.05 9.35
CA ALA A 84 0.56 -1.12 9.61
C ALA A 84 1.11 -2.55 9.67
N LEU A 85 0.25 -3.55 9.84
CA LEU A 85 0.68 -4.96 9.90
C LEU A 85 1.01 -5.53 8.51
N TRP A 86 0.53 -4.88 7.46
CA TRP A 86 0.72 -5.38 6.11
C TRP A 86 2.11 -5.06 5.57
N ARG A 87 2.75 -6.11 5.04
CA ARG A 87 4.02 -5.97 4.33
C ARG A 87 3.76 -5.97 2.84
N GLN A 88 4.20 -4.92 2.16
CA GLN A 88 4.11 -4.82 0.71
C GLN A 88 5.14 -5.77 0.08
N ALA A 89 4.67 -6.91 -0.43
CA ALA A 89 5.51 -7.89 -1.09
C ALA A 89 5.78 -7.53 -2.56
N TYR A 90 4.77 -6.96 -3.24
CA TYR A 90 4.88 -6.46 -4.61
C TYR A 90 4.10 -5.17 -4.77
N TRP A 91 4.71 -4.20 -5.43
CA TRP A 91 4.09 -2.93 -5.77
C TRP A 91 4.62 -2.45 -7.10
N LEU A 92 3.73 -2.11 -8.03
CA LEU A 92 4.07 -1.43 -9.27
C LEU A 92 3.16 -0.23 -9.44
N GLN A 93 3.75 0.95 -9.43
CA GLN A 93 3.05 2.21 -9.58
C GLN A 93 3.62 2.95 -10.79
N PRO A 94 2.84 3.10 -11.87
CA PRO A 94 3.18 4.02 -12.94
C PRO A 94 3.20 5.47 -12.42
N LEU A 95 4.18 6.23 -12.87
CA LEU A 95 4.36 7.65 -12.54
C LEU A 95 4.46 8.43 -13.83
N GLU A 96 4.23 9.74 -13.76
CA GLU A 96 4.55 10.63 -14.88
C GLU A 96 6.08 10.63 -15.09
N GLY A 97 6.52 10.17 -16.26
CA GLY A 97 7.94 10.04 -16.60
C GLY A 97 8.69 8.88 -15.93
N GLY A 98 8.00 7.93 -15.28
CA GLY A 98 8.68 6.81 -14.64
C GLY A 98 7.78 5.73 -14.04
N ALA A 99 8.35 4.94 -13.14
CA ALA A 99 7.65 3.92 -12.38
C ALA A 99 8.35 3.63 -11.04
N LEU A 100 7.57 3.33 -10.01
CA LEU A 100 8.05 2.86 -8.73
C LEU A 100 7.72 1.37 -8.60
N LEU A 101 8.73 0.56 -8.31
CA LEU A 101 8.62 -0.89 -8.17
C LEU A 101 9.12 -1.35 -6.79
N ARG A 102 8.39 -2.27 -6.19
CA ARG A 102 8.86 -3.10 -5.09
C ARG A 102 8.64 -4.56 -5.41
N CYS A 103 9.68 -5.37 -5.22
CA CYS A 103 9.61 -6.83 -5.23
C CYS A 103 10.35 -7.33 -3.98
N PHE A 104 9.61 -7.76 -2.95
CA PHE A 104 10.24 -8.30 -1.74
C PHE A 104 11.09 -9.54 -2.07
N PRO A 105 12.31 -9.71 -1.51
CA PRO A 105 12.87 -8.93 -0.40
C PRO A 105 13.63 -7.66 -0.80
N ASP A 106 13.73 -7.35 -2.09
CA ASP A 106 14.46 -6.18 -2.57
C ASP A 106 13.84 -4.87 -2.08
N ASP A 107 14.64 -3.81 -2.10
CA ASP A 107 14.21 -2.45 -1.78
C ASP A 107 13.35 -1.82 -2.88
N TRP A 108 12.84 -0.62 -2.63
CA TRP A 108 12.11 0.15 -3.59
C TRP A 108 13.03 0.63 -4.70
N ARG A 109 12.58 0.50 -5.96
CA ARG A 109 13.32 0.89 -7.15
C ARG A 109 12.54 1.94 -7.91
N LEU A 110 13.14 3.09 -8.11
CA LEU A 110 12.61 4.15 -8.95
C LEU A 110 13.20 4.05 -10.35
N TYR A 111 12.34 4.07 -11.35
CA TYR A 111 12.71 4.02 -12.75
C TYR A 111 12.28 5.29 -13.45
N ARG A 112 13.10 5.82 -14.33
CA ARG A 112 12.74 6.85 -15.30
C ARG A 112 12.40 6.23 -16.63
N GLN A 113 11.38 6.76 -17.29
CA GLN A 113 11.05 6.39 -18.64
C GLN A 113 11.90 7.21 -19.62
N ASP A 114 12.80 6.53 -20.32
CA ASP A 114 13.60 7.07 -21.42
C ASP A 114 12.99 6.59 -22.77
N PRO A 115 13.36 7.17 -23.92
CA PRO A 115 12.80 6.79 -25.22
C PRO A 115 12.99 5.31 -25.61
N ASP A 116 14.01 4.67 -25.03
CA ASP A 116 14.40 3.27 -25.27
C ASP A 116 13.93 2.32 -24.17
N GLY A 117 13.21 2.81 -23.15
CA GLY A 117 12.66 1.98 -22.08
C GLY A 117 12.76 2.60 -20.69
N TYR A 118 12.71 1.74 -19.69
CA TYR A 118 12.83 2.17 -18.28
C TYR A 118 14.25 1.97 -17.77
N ARG A 119 14.84 3.03 -17.24
CA ARG A 119 16.17 3.00 -16.59
C ARG A 119 16.02 3.21 -15.10
N GLN A 120 16.62 2.30 -14.30
CA GLN A 120 16.68 2.45 -12.86
C GLN A 120 17.47 3.71 -12.48
N LEU A 121 16.85 4.59 -11.71
CA LEU A 121 17.48 5.80 -11.17
C LEU A 121 18.04 5.56 -9.78
N GLU A 122 17.21 5.03 -8.88
CA GLU A 122 17.54 4.96 -7.46
C GLU A 122 16.99 3.69 -6.83
N VAL A 123 17.62 3.26 -5.73
CA VAL A 123 17.18 2.18 -4.84
C VAL A 123 17.03 2.77 -3.44
N LEU A 124 15.83 2.64 -2.88
CA LEU A 124 15.44 3.30 -1.64
C LEU A 124 14.98 2.25 -0.62
N PRO A 125 15.47 2.28 0.63
CA PRO A 125 15.10 1.29 1.64
C PRO A 125 13.62 1.38 2.04
N GLU A 126 13.04 2.58 1.93
CA GLU A 126 11.66 2.87 2.24
C GLU A 126 10.94 3.44 1.03
N ARG A 127 9.60 3.37 1.05
CA ARG A 127 8.77 3.97 -0.01
C ARG A 127 8.96 5.49 0.00
N PRO A 128 9.44 6.09 -1.10
CA PRO A 128 9.57 7.53 -1.19
C PRO A 128 8.19 8.19 -1.19
N ASP A 129 8.12 9.37 -0.62
CA ASP A 129 6.96 10.25 -0.75
C ASP A 129 6.86 10.85 -2.17
N PRO A 130 5.72 11.45 -2.53
CA PRO A 130 5.52 11.99 -3.86
C PRO A 130 6.51 13.11 -4.23
N ASP A 131 6.91 13.96 -3.29
CA ASP A 131 7.81 15.09 -3.54
C ASP A 131 9.23 14.60 -3.79
N THR A 132 9.73 13.67 -2.96
CA THR A 132 11.00 12.99 -3.18
C THR A 132 11.02 12.26 -4.52
N THR A 133 9.94 11.58 -4.87
CA THR A 133 9.82 10.87 -6.13
C THR A 133 9.90 11.82 -7.32
N ALA A 134 9.19 12.94 -7.28
CA ALA A 134 9.19 13.95 -8.34
C ALA A 134 10.57 14.58 -8.52
N ALA A 135 11.26 14.93 -7.43
CA ALA A 135 12.62 15.49 -7.46
C ALA A 135 13.62 14.53 -8.10
N LEU A 136 13.60 13.26 -7.71
CA LEU A 136 14.48 12.24 -8.27
C LEU A 136 14.23 12.05 -9.78
N LEU A 137 12.97 12.04 -10.22
CA LEU A 137 12.63 11.95 -11.64
C LEU A 137 13.08 13.18 -12.44
N ALA A 138 13.01 14.37 -11.83
CA ALA A 138 13.54 15.60 -12.41
C ALA A 138 15.07 15.66 -12.47
N GLY A 139 15.76 14.78 -11.75
CA GLY A 139 17.22 14.79 -11.61
C GLY A 139 17.73 15.79 -10.59
N GLU A 140 16.89 16.18 -9.65
CA GLU A 140 17.22 17.05 -8.53
C GLU A 140 17.71 16.21 -7.33
N ASP A 141 18.62 16.78 -6.54
CA ASP A 141 19.10 16.16 -5.31
C ASP A 141 18.00 16.28 -4.24
N PRO A 142 17.47 15.15 -3.69
CA PRO A 142 16.44 15.19 -2.66
C PRO A 142 16.85 15.98 -1.41
N ASP A 143 18.14 15.99 -1.08
CA ASP A 143 18.68 16.75 0.06
C ASP A 143 18.58 18.26 -0.16
N SER A 144 18.53 18.71 -1.40
CA SER A 144 18.34 20.14 -1.74
C SER A 144 16.93 20.64 -1.39
N LEU A 145 15.91 19.77 -1.52
CA LEU A 145 14.53 20.08 -1.15
C LEU A 145 14.37 20.25 0.37
N GLY A 146 15.00 19.37 1.15
CA GLY A 146 15.00 19.49 2.63
C GLY A 146 15.63 20.78 3.12
N GLN A 147 16.67 21.27 2.43
CA GLN A 147 17.31 22.56 2.74
C GLN A 147 16.43 23.75 2.34
N GLN A 148 15.70 23.69 1.23
CA GLN A 148 14.79 24.76 0.81
C GLN A 148 13.59 24.88 1.75
N LEU A 149 12.99 23.77 2.19
CA LEU A 149 11.88 23.76 3.16
C LEU A 149 12.33 24.27 4.54
N SER A 150 13.51 23.89 5.01
CA SER A 150 14.07 24.41 6.26
C SER A 150 14.42 25.90 6.19
N GLY A 151 14.71 26.41 5.01
CA GLY A 151 14.92 27.82 4.73
C GLY A 151 13.63 28.64 4.83
N VAL A 152 12.52 28.09 4.33
CA VAL A 152 11.18 28.71 4.40
C VAL A 152 10.67 28.76 5.84
N ASP A 153 10.83 27.70 6.61
CA ASP A 153 10.45 27.66 8.03
C ASP A 153 11.22 28.68 8.86
N ARG A 154 12.54 28.84 8.64
CA ARG A 154 13.34 29.90 9.29
C ARG A 154 12.92 31.30 8.86
N PHE A 155 12.50 31.46 7.61
CA PHE A 155 12.02 32.77 7.12
C PHE A 155 10.68 33.14 7.76
N LEU A 156 9.77 32.18 7.89
CA LEU A 156 8.47 32.36 8.54
C LEU A 156 8.59 32.61 10.04
N ASP A 157 9.54 31.95 10.72
CA ASP A 157 9.85 32.24 12.14
C ASP A 157 10.45 33.61 12.33
N GLY A 158 11.25 34.10 11.37
CA GLY A 158 11.80 35.47 11.39
C GLY A 158 10.76 36.57 11.18
N LEU A 159 9.62 36.28 10.54
CA LEU A 159 8.51 37.22 10.35
C LEU A 159 7.53 37.25 11.53
N ARG A 160 7.66 36.34 12.50
CA ARG A 160 6.79 36.20 13.66
C ARG A 160 7.33 36.90 14.94
N ASN A 161 8.53 37.47 14.86
CA ASN A 161 9.16 38.32 15.89
C ASN A 161 9.14 39.79 15.40
#